data_addd3e8e1499498417f07c4f5d47eb82
#
_entry.id   addd3e8e1499498417f07c4f5d47eb82
#
_cell.length_a   1.000
_cell.length_b   1.000
_cell.length_c   1.000
_cell.angle_alpha   90.00
_cell.angle_beta   90.00
_cell.angle_gamma   90.00
#
_symmetry.space_group_name_H-M   'P 1'
#
loop_
_entity.id
_entity.type
_entity.pdbx_description
1 polymer ?
#
loop_
_entity_poly.entity_id
_entity_poly.type
_entity_poly.pdbx_seq_one_letter_code
_entity_poly.pdbx_strand_id
1 'polypeptide(L)'
;MFLMAIILSGTLCWMAVGFAYFFDEGRHFTAFQPTLYSALGGFLFGLGAAFNSGCGISTVSRLARGELVMLSTILGWFIAWVFFSSLIPSNVIGREVTLPHLYRYTALIGLSILLVVFVWRLNREDKVLWASMLGIGVMAGLVFVYEPHWTPSGLLKDMSLSIWHQNDMKWPHFERFALMSALIGGMVIAAIAKKSFEFRPSATKHYMRHLAAGILMGFGAVMAGGGNDSQLLVALPALSPAGLVAVLSIIAGIFVGVRAGK
;
A
#
# COMPACT_ATOMS: atom_id res chain seq x y z
N MET A 1 3.04 -2.87 -17.11
CA MET A 1 1.64 -2.44 -17.06
C MET A 1 1.07 -2.41 -15.64
N PHE A 2 0.95 -3.52 -14.92
CA PHE A 2 0.31 -3.58 -13.58
C PHE A 2 0.91 -2.59 -12.56
N LEU A 3 2.22 -2.50 -12.44
CA LEU A 3 2.89 -1.58 -11.53
C LEU A 3 2.60 -0.11 -11.86
N MET A 4 2.62 0.25 -13.14
CA MET A 4 2.24 1.60 -13.59
C MET A 4 0.78 1.90 -13.28
N ALA A 5 -0.13 0.95 -13.49
CA ALA A 5 -1.54 1.12 -13.17
C ALA A 5 -1.76 1.39 -11.67
N ILE A 6 -1.04 0.69 -10.79
CA ILE A 6 -1.10 0.91 -9.33
C ILE A 6 -0.56 2.30 -8.97
N ILE A 7 0.57 2.72 -9.53
CA ILE A 7 1.14 4.05 -9.29
C ILE A 7 0.15 5.12 -9.71
N LEU A 8 -0.48 4.95 -10.87
CA LEU A 8 -1.44 5.89 -11.41
C LEU A 8 -2.76 5.91 -10.65
N SER A 9 -3.23 4.75 -10.13
CA SER A 9 -4.42 4.70 -9.28
C SER A 9 -4.23 5.49 -7.99
N GLY A 10 -3.03 5.41 -7.40
CA GLY A 10 -2.68 6.19 -6.22
C GLY A 10 -2.80 7.69 -6.45
N THR A 11 -2.38 8.19 -7.61
CA THR A 11 -2.46 9.63 -7.90
C THR A 11 -3.89 10.15 -8.03
N LEU A 12 -4.88 9.33 -8.35
CA LEU A 12 -6.29 9.76 -8.41
C LEU A 12 -7.02 9.71 -7.07
N CYS A 13 -6.44 9.11 -6.05
CA CYS A 13 -6.95 9.13 -4.69
C CYS A 13 -7.19 10.57 -4.19
N TRP A 14 -6.36 11.53 -4.62
CA TRP A 14 -6.47 12.94 -4.24
C TRP A 14 -7.80 13.58 -4.68
N MET A 15 -8.45 13.11 -5.76
CA MET A 15 -9.67 13.73 -6.27
C MET A 15 -10.79 13.66 -5.23
N ALA A 16 -10.98 12.49 -4.60
CA ALA A 16 -11.98 12.33 -3.56
C ALA A 16 -11.63 13.15 -2.30
N VAL A 17 -10.35 13.19 -1.93
CA VAL A 17 -9.87 13.97 -0.78
C VAL A 17 -9.96 15.47 -1.06
N GLY A 18 -9.61 15.91 -2.28
CA GLY A 18 -9.76 17.30 -2.70
C GLY A 18 -11.20 17.76 -2.71
N PHE A 19 -12.12 16.90 -3.16
CA PHE A 19 -13.56 17.17 -3.13
C PHE A 19 -14.07 17.32 -1.70
N ALA A 20 -13.71 16.41 -0.80
CA ALA A 20 -14.07 16.50 0.62
C ALA A 20 -13.51 17.77 1.29
N TYR A 21 -12.30 18.18 0.92
CA TYR A 21 -11.71 19.43 1.41
C TYR A 21 -12.52 20.67 1.03
N PHE A 22 -13.12 20.69 -0.17
CA PHE A 22 -13.99 21.80 -0.61
C PHE A 22 -15.25 21.94 0.25
N PHE A 23 -15.70 20.86 0.90
CA PHE A 23 -16.86 20.84 1.78
C PHE A 23 -16.49 20.96 3.27
N ASP A 24 -15.28 21.41 3.58
CA ASP A 24 -14.76 21.62 4.96
C ASP A 24 -14.70 20.36 5.84
N GLU A 25 -14.87 19.18 5.24
CA GLU A 25 -14.73 17.89 5.92
C GLU A 25 -13.34 17.27 5.70
N GLY A 26 -12.39 18.08 5.23
CA GLY A 26 -11.15 17.61 4.65
C GLY A 26 -10.11 17.19 5.67
N ARG A 27 -9.73 15.92 5.63
CA ARG A 27 -8.46 15.45 6.19
C ARG A 27 -7.36 15.69 5.16
N HIS A 28 -6.24 16.24 5.61
CA HIS A 28 -5.14 16.59 4.72
C HIS A 28 -4.16 15.43 4.58
N PHE A 29 -3.70 15.22 3.36
CA PHE A 29 -2.51 14.41 3.14
C PHE A 29 -1.28 15.11 3.72
N THR A 30 -0.48 14.39 4.49
CA THR A 30 0.82 14.86 4.99
C THR A 30 1.94 14.40 4.07
N ALA A 31 2.87 15.30 3.74
CA ALA A 31 4.06 15.00 2.97
C ALA A 31 5.28 15.02 3.90
N PHE A 32 6.27 14.16 3.65
CA PHE A 32 7.46 14.02 4.47
C PHE A 32 8.73 14.13 3.62
N GLN A 33 9.81 14.65 4.24
CA GLN A 33 11.15 14.65 3.64
C GLN A 33 11.69 13.23 3.55
N PRO A 34 12.44 12.91 2.47
CA PRO A 34 13.04 11.59 2.33
C PRO A 34 14.15 11.40 3.37
N THR A 35 14.22 10.21 3.90
CA THR A 35 15.29 9.77 4.80
C THR A 35 16.01 8.56 4.19
N LEU A 36 17.19 8.22 4.72
CA LEU A 36 17.85 6.97 4.33
C LEU A 36 16.97 5.76 4.62
N TYR A 37 16.15 5.82 5.67
CA TYR A 37 15.20 4.77 6.02
C TYR A 37 14.10 4.60 4.98
N SER A 38 13.62 5.67 4.37
CA SER A 38 12.64 5.60 3.26
C SER A 38 13.20 4.81 2.09
N ALA A 39 14.47 5.04 1.74
CA ALA A 39 15.14 4.35 0.64
C ALA A 39 15.46 2.88 0.98
N LEU A 40 16.13 2.63 2.11
CA LEU A 40 16.49 1.27 2.54
C LEU A 40 15.25 0.43 2.83
N GLY A 41 14.27 1.01 3.52
CA GLY A 41 12.99 0.33 3.82
C GLY A 41 12.24 -0.03 2.56
N GLY A 42 12.12 0.89 1.61
CA GLY A 42 11.53 0.62 0.31
C GLY A 42 12.25 -0.50 -0.44
N PHE A 43 13.58 -0.48 -0.47
CA PHE A 43 14.39 -1.50 -1.13
C PHE A 43 14.20 -2.90 -0.51
N LEU A 44 14.25 -3.00 0.82
CA LEU A 44 14.02 -4.25 1.55
C LEU A 44 12.61 -4.78 1.35
N PHE A 45 11.62 -3.88 1.38
CA PHE A 45 10.25 -4.25 1.05
C PHE A 45 10.14 -4.83 -0.36
N GLY A 46 10.79 -4.19 -1.34
CA GLY A 46 10.84 -4.64 -2.73
C GLY A 46 11.50 -6.01 -2.90
N LEU A 47 12.61 -6.28 -2.21
CA LEU A 47 13.25 -7.59 -2.17
C LEU A 47 12.30 -8.65 -1.61
N GLY A 48 11.65 -8.37 -0.48
CA GLY A 48 10.67 -9.26 0.12
C GLY A 48 9.49 -9.54 -0.81
N ALA A 49 9.00 -8.51 -1.50
CA ALA A 49 7.93 -8.64 -2.50
C ALA A 49 8.35 -9.53 -3.69
N ALA A 50 9.60 -9.47 -4.12
CA ALA A 50 10.13 -10.36 -5.16
C ALA A 50 10.16 -11.81 -4.70
N PHE A 51 10.65 -12.09 -3.49
CA PHE A 51 10.66 -13.45 -2.91
C PHE A 51 9.25 -13.97 -2.62
N ASN A 52 8.32 -13.10 -2.26
CA ASN A 52 6.89 -13.42 -2.09
C ASN A 52 6.18 -13.63 -3.45
N SER A 53 6.81 -13.25 -4.55
CA SER A 53 6.18 -13.19 -5.88
C SER A 53 4.95 -12.27 -5.90
N GLY A 54 4.97 -11.23 -5.07
CA GLY A 54 3.90 -10.25 -5.00
C GLY A 54 4.04 -9.26 -3.84
N CYS A 55 3.49 -8.08 -4.05
CA CYS A 55 3.44 -7.00 -3.05
C CYS A 55 2.30 -7.22 -2.03
N GLY A 56 2.15 -6.34 -1.05
CA GLY A 56 1.12 -6.44 -0.02
C GLY A 56 -0.30 -6.57 -0.57
N ILE A 57 -0.69 -5.72 -1.52
CA ILE A 57 -2.03 -5.77 -2.14
C ILE A 57 -2.24 -7.09 -2.89
N SER A 58 -1.23 -7.55 -3.64
CA SER A 58 -1.32 -8.83 -4.35
C SER A 58 -1.37 -10.03 -3.40
N THR A 59 -0.72 -9.95 -2.23
CA THR A 59 -0.78 -10.96 -1.18
C THR A 59 -2.22 -11.14 -0.68
N VAL A 60 -2.91 -10.05 -0.36
CA VAL A 60 -4.32 -10.09 0.06
C VAL A 60 -5.21 -10.61 -1.07
N SER A 61 -4.99 -10.16 -2.31
CA SER A 61 -5.76 -10.61 -3.48
C SER A 61 -5.54 -12.11 -3.79
N ARG A 62 -4.34 -12.64 -3.60
CA ARG A 62 -4.04 -14.07 -3.77
C ARG A 62 -4.66 -14.91 -2.66
N LEU A 63 -4.61 -14.43 -1.41
CA LEU A 63 -5.32 -15.05 -0.29
C LEU A 63 -6.83 -15.14 -0.58
N ALA A 64 -7.42 -14.04 -1.05
CA ALA A 64 -8.84 -14.00 -1.42
C ALA A 64 -9.21 -14.96 -2.58
N ARG A 65 -8.24 -15.40 -3.36
CA ARG A 65 -8.41 -16.44 -4.40
C ARG A 65 -8.15 -17.88 -3.90
N GLY A 66 -7.87 -18.06 -2.61
CA GLY A 66 -7.68 -19.38 -1.98
C GLY A 66 -6.23 -19.83 -1.84
N GLU A 67 -5.23 -18.99 -2.11
CA GLU A 67 -3.82 -19.31 -1.92
C GLU A 67 -3.43 -19.16 -0.44
N LEU A 68 -3.62 -20.22 0.36
CA LEU A 68 -3.43 -20.19 1.81
C LEU A 68 -2.00 -19.85 2.25
N VAL A 69 -1.01 -20.11 1.41
CA VAL A 69 0.38 -19.76 1.70
C VAL A 69 0.58 -18.26 1.95
N MET A 70 -0.31 -17.42 1.45
CA MET A 70 -0.28 -15.97 1.69
C MET A 70 -0.56 -15.57 3.14
N LEU A 71 -1.22 -16.43 3.93
CA LEU A 71 -1.35 -16.24 5.37
C LEU A 71 0.00 -16.19 6.07
N SER A 72 0.98 -17.00 5.63
CA SER A 72 2.35 -16.95 6.18
C SER A 72 3.03 -15.61 5.88
N THR A 73 2.80 -15.03 4.69
CA THR A 73 3.34 -13.70 4.37
C THR A 73 2.74 -12.63 5.28
N ILE A 74 1.42 -12.64 5.48
CA ILE A 74 0.73 -11.69 6.37
C ILE A 74 1.22 -11.87 7.81
N LEU A 75 1.35 -13.11 8.28
CA LEU A 75 1.87 -13.42 9.59
C LEU A 75 3.32 -12.92 9.76
N GLY A 76 4.19 -13.19 8.79
CA GLY A 76 5.57 -12.70 8.79
C GLY A 76 5.64 -11.17 8.81
N TRP A 77 4.79 -10.52 8.05
CA TRP A 77 4.68 -9.07 8.03
C TRP A 77 4.24 -8.52 9.40
N PHE A 78 3.23 -9.10 10.01
CA PHE A 78 2.77 -8.74 11.36
C PHE A 78 3.86 -8.94 12.42
N ILE A 79 4.54 -10.11 12.40
CA ILE A 79 5.67 -10.39 13.29
C ILE A 79 6.74 -9.29 13.16
N ALA A 80 7.12 -8.94 11.92
CA ALA A 80 8.11 -7.89 11.71
C ALA A 80 7.65 -6.53 12.26
N TRP A 81 6.39 -6.14 12.09
CA TRP A 81 5.85 -4.92 12.68
C TRP A 81 5.92 -4.97 14.20
N VAL A 82 5.52 -6.06 14.84
CA VAL A 82 5.56 -6.20 16.29
C VAL A 82 6.99 -6.10 16.82
N PHE A 83 7.95 -6.81 16.22
CA PHE A 83 9.32 -6.82 16.74
C PHE A 83 10.12 -5.56 16.39
N PHE A 84 9.98 -5.03 15.19
CA PHE A 84 10.84 -3.94 14.72
C PHE A 84 10.26 -2.55 14.96
N SER A 85 8.95 -2.40 15.19
CA SER A 85 8.36 -1.08 15.48
C SER A 85 8.90 -0.47 16.78
N SER A 86 9.27 -1.29 17.77
CA SER A 86 9.86 -0.85 19.04
C SER A 86 11.34 -0.49 18.92
N LEU A 87 12.04 -1.01 17.91
CA LEU A 87 13.48 -0.82 17.73
C LEU A 87 13.82 0.40 16.87
N ILE A 88 12.89 0.81 16.01
CA ILE A 88 13.11 1.92 15.10
C ILE A 88 12.64 3.22 15.76
N PRO A 89 13.53 4.23 15.89
CA PRO A 89 13.17 5.50 16.53
C PRO A 89 12.03 6.22 15.79
N SER A 90 11.18 6.93 16.51
CA SER A 90 10.05 7.68 15.92
C SER A 90 10.46 8.79 14.94
N ASN A 91 11.72 9.25 14.99
CA ASN A 91 12.27 10.25 14.07
C ASN A 91 12.70 9.68 12.68
N VAL A 92 12.48 8.40 12.44
CA VAL A 92 12.70 7.75 11.12
C VAL A 92 11.81 8.33 10.04
N ILE A 93 10.60 8.72 10.41
CA ILE A 93 9.72 9.49 9.55
C ILE A 93 10.33 10.89 9.45
N GLY A 94 10.70 11.29 8.23
CA GLY A 94 11.29 12.60 7.96
C GLY A 94 10.42 13.76 8.47
N ARG A 95 10.98 14.96 8.50
CA ARG A 95 10.22 16.17 8.87
C ARG A 95 9.05 16.35 7.91
N GLU A 96 7.94 16.82 8.43
CA GLU A 96 6.77 17.16 7.63
C GLU A 96 7.12 18.31 6.68
N VAL A 97 6.67 18.18 5.43
CA VAL A 97 6.82 19.21 4.39
C VAL A 97 5.48 19.88 4.20
N THR A 98 5.41 21.16 4.55
CA THR A 98 4.23 21.99 4.26
C THR A 98 4.28 22.44 2.80
N LEU A 99 3.57 21.73 1.93
CA LEU A 99 3.37 22.16 0.55
C LEU A 99 2.13 23.06 0.47
N PRO A 100 2.21 24.24 -0.18
CA PRO A 100 1.04 25.07 -0.38
C PRO A 100 -0.08 24.27 -1.08
N HIS A 101 -1.27 24.29 -0.54
CA HIS A 101 -2.40 23.47 -1.03
C HIS A 101 -2.68 23.73 -2.52
N LEU A 102 -2.62 24.97 -2.96
CA LEU A 102 -2.88 25.36 -4.36
C LEU A 102 -1.92 24.65 -5.33
N TYR A 103 -0.60 24.65 -5.06
CA TYR A 103 0.38 23.99 -5.94
C TYR A 103 0.21 22.48 -5.96
N ARG A 104 -0.13 21.89 -4.82
CA ARG A 104 -0.39 20.45 -4.72
C ARG A 104 -1.58 20.05 -5.60
N TYR A 105 -2.71 20.73 -5.47
CA TYR A 105 -3.90 20.40 -6.24
C TYR A 105 -3.73 20.69 -7.74
N THR A 106 -3.12 21.80 -8.12
CA THR A 106 -2.87 22.08 -9.54
C THR A 106 -1.96 21.05 -10.20
N ALA A 107 -0.90 20.61 -9.53
CA ALA A 107 -0.02 19.54 -10.02
C ALA A 107 -0.76 18.21 -10.18
N LEU A 108 -1.59 17.83 -9.20
CA LEU A 108 -2.37 16.60 -9.25
C LEU A 108 -3.49 16.65 -10.30
N ILE A 109 -4.13 17.82 -10.50
CA ILE A 109 -5.09 18.03 -11.58
C ILE A 109 -4.42 17.84 -12.94
N GLY A 110 -3.28 18.48 -13.17
CA GLY A 110 -2.51 18.33 -14.40
C GLY A 110 -2.14 16.88 -14.67
N LEU A 111 -1.63 16.17 -13.66
CA LEU A 111 -1.30 14.75 -13.76
C LEU A 111 -2.55 13.89 -14.05
N SER A 112 -3.67 14.14 -13.41
CA SER A 112 -4.92 13.41 -13.66
C SER A 112 -5.44 13.62 -15.08
N ILE A 113 -5.38 14.83 -15.60
CA ILE A 113 -5.75 15.11 -17.00
C ILE A 113 -4.84 14.33 -17.95
N LEU A 114 -3.53 14.34 -17.74
CA LEU A 114 -2.58 13.55 -18.54
C LEU A 114 -2.91 12.06 -18.51
N LEU A 115 -3.25 11.53 -17.34
CA LEU A 115 -3.63 10.12 -17.18
C LEU A 115 -4.91 9.77 -17.93
N VAL A 116 -5.94 10.61 -17.82
CA VAL A 116 -7.21 10.41 -18.53
C VAL A 116 -6.98 10.44 -20.04
N VAL A 117 -6.22 11.41 -20.54
CA VAL A 117 -5.88 11.51 -21.98
C VAL A 117 -5.08 10.29 -22.44
N PHE A 118 -4.13 9.81 -21.62
CA PHE A 118 -3.38 8.60 -21.91
C PHE A 118 -4.29 7.36 -22.00
N VAL A 119 -5.17 7.16 -21.01
CA VAL A 119 -6.12 6.04 -21.01
C VAL A 119 -7.06 6.09 -22.21
N TRP A 120 -7.47 7.30 -22.61
CA TRP A 120 -8.37 7.43 -23.76
C TRP A 120 -7.73 6.97 -25.08
N ARG A 121 -6.42 7.05 -25.22
CA ARG A 121 -5.68 6.61 -26.40
C ARG A 121 -5.38 5.11 -26.46
N LEU A 122 -5.68 4.37 -25.39
CA LEU A 122 -5.43 2.92 -25.32
C LEU A 122 -6.47 2.10 -26.09
N ASN A 123 -6.14 0.84 -26.38
CA ASN A 123 -7.06 -0.15 -26.92
C ASN A 123 -8.17 -0.47 -25.91
N ARG A 124 -9.29 -1.04 -26.39
CA ARG A 124 -10.48 -1.28 -25.55
C ARG A 124 -10.19 -2.16 -24.34
N GLU A 125 -9.41 -3.22 -24.50
CA GLU A 125 -9.05 -4.15 -23.41
C GLU A 125 -8.20 -3.45 -22.35
N ASP A 126 -7.19 -2.71 -22.78
CA ASP A 126 -6.34 -1.92 -21.90
C ASP A 126 -7.12 -0.81 -21.18
N LYS A 127 -8.08 -0.16 -21.86
CA LYS A 127 -8.96 0.85 -21.25
C LYS A 127 -9.73 0.31 -20.05
N VAL A 128 -10.31 -0.89 -20.15
CA VAL A 128 -11.07 -1.51 -19.06
C VAL A 128 -10.15 -1.77 -17.85
N LEU A 129 -8.96 -2.29 -18.11
CA LEU A 129 -7.96 -2.51 -17.05
C LEU A 129 -7.56 -1.21 -16.37
N TRP A 130 -7.18 -0.20 -17.14
CA TRP A 130 -6.75 1.10 -16.62
C TRP A 130 -7.88 1.84 -15.90
N ALA A 131 -9.09 1.85 -16.46
CA ALA A 131 -10.27 2.43 -15.81
C ALA A 131 -10.59 1.75 -14.48
N SER A 132 -10.44 0.42 -14.40
CA SER A 132 -10.61 -0.31 -13.13
C SER A 132 -9.57 0.10 -12.09
N MET A 133 -8.30 0.28 -12.49
CA MET A 133 -7.23 0.72 -11.59
C MET A 133 -7.41 2.17 -11.12
N LEU A 134 -7.84 3.06 -12.02
CA LEU A 134 -8.20 4.44 -11.69
C LEU A 134 -9.38 4.49 -10.71
N GLY A 135 -10.38 3.63 -10.90
CA GLY A 135 -11.50 3.47 -9.97
C GLY A 135 -11.07 3.06 -8.57
N ILE A 136 -10.05 2.19 -8.45
CA ILE A 136 -9.47 1.84 -7.15
C ILE A 136 -8.88 3.08 -6.45
N GLY A 137 -8.20 3.97 -7.20
CA GLY A 137 -7.65 5.20 -6.63
C GLY A 137 -8.73 6.12 -6.07
N VAL A 138 -9.82 6.32 -6.79
CA VAL A 138 -10.96 7.14 -6.33
C VAL A 138 -11.62 6.52 -5.10
N MET A 139 -11.88 5.20 -5.11
CA MET A 139 -12.44 4.50 -3.96
C MET A 139 -11.52 4.56 -2.73
N ALA A 140 -10.22 4.42 -2.94
CA ALA A 140 -9.21 4.58 -1.88
C ALA A 140 -9.27 5.98 -1.26
N GLY A 141 -9.47 7.02 -2.08
CA GLY A 141 -9.64 8.40 -1.61
C GLY A 141 -10.90 8.60 -0.77
N LEU A 142 -12.03 8.04 -1.19
CA LEU A 142 -13.27 8.09 -0.41
C LEU A 142 -13.12 7.40 0.94
N VAL A 143 -12.48 6.23 0.96
CA VAL A 143 -12.21 5.53 2.23
C VAL A 143 -11.23 6.32 3.11
N PHE A 144 -10.21 6.98 2.51
CA PHE A 144 -9.28 7.83 3.24
C PHE A 144 -9.96 9.01 3.93
N VAL A 145 -10.96 9.62 3.31
CA VAL A 145 -11.73 10.72 3.93
C VAL A 145 -12.42 10.25 5.21
N TYR A 146 -12.96 9.04 5.20
CA TYR A 146 -13.59 8.42 6.37
C TYR A 146 -12.57 7.94 7.40
N GLU A 147 -11.57 7.15 6.97
CA GLU A 147 -10.55 6.52 7.82
C GLU A 147 -9.16 6.63 7.17
N PRO A 148 -8.32 7.59 7.59
CA PRO A 148 -7.00 7.81 6.99
C PRO A 148 -6.03 6.63 7.08
N HIS A 149 -6.18 5.78 8.10
CA HIS A 149 -5.30 4.64 8.34
C HIS A 149 -5.91 3.31 7.83
N TRP A 150 -6.82 3.38 6.86
CA TRP A 150 -7.57 2.24 6.34
C TRP A 150 -6.73 1.15 5.66
N THR A 151 -5.49 1.47 5.26
CA THR A 151 -4.66 0.53 4.52
C THR A 151 -4.31 -0.73 5.32
N PRO A 152 -4.13 -1.91 4.67
CA PRO A 152 -3.73 -3.13 5.36
C PRO A 152 -2.46 -2.97 6.19
N SER A 153 -1.45 -2.29 5.65
CA SER A 153 -0.22 -2.01 6.40
C SER A 153 -0.44 -1.01 7.54
N GLY A 154 -1.35 -0.05 7.38
CA GLY A 154 -1.76 0.88 8.42
C GLY A 154 -2.41 0.17 9.60
N LEU A 155 -3.30 -0.78 9.33
CA LEU A 155 -3.92 -1.59 10.38
C LEU A 155 -2.87 -2.41 11.15
N LEU A 156 -1.97 -3.12 10.44
CA LEU A 156 -0.91 -3.91 11.07
C LEU A 156 0.03 -3.04 11.92
N LYS A 157 0.37 -1.85 11.42
CA LYS A 157 1.17 -0.86 12.17
C LYS A 157 0.49 -0.50 13.49
N ASP A 158 -0.76 -0.07 13.45
CA ASP A 158 -1.45 0.44 14.62
C ASP A 158 -1.75 -0.68 15.63
N MET A 159 -2.03 -1.90 15.16
CA MET A 159 -2.11 -3.09 16.02
C MET A 159 -0.77 -3.35 16.74
N SER A 160 0.36 -3.29 16.04
CA SER A 160 1.68 -3.54 16.63
C SER A 160 2.09 -2.47 17.64
N LEU A 161 1.83 -1.20 17.34
CA LEU A 161 2.09 -0.10 18.26
C LEU A 161 1.21 -0.18 19.51
N SER A 162 -0.04 -0.62 19.37
CA SER A 162 -0.94 -0.84 20.51
C SER A 162 -0.47 -1.97 21.42
N ILE A 163 0.12 -3.04 20.88
CA ILE A 163 0.70 -4.15 21.67
C ILE A 163 1.83 -3.63 22.57
N TRP A 164 2.66 -2.71 22.09
CA TRP A 164 3.76 -2.14 22.85
C TRP A 164 3.37 -0.91 23.68
N HIS A 165 2.09 -0.51 23.68
CA HIS A 165 1.59 0.72 24.35
C HIS A 165 2.42 1.96 24.01
N GLN A 166 2.96 2.02 22.78
CA GLN A 166 3.74 3.17 22.35
C GLN A 166 2.78 4.35 22.07
N ASN A 167 3.13 5.53 22.63
CA ASN A 167 2.41 6.79 22.46
C ASN A 167 0.94 6.76 22.88
N ASP A 168 0.57 6.02 23.92
CA ASP A 168 -0.84 5.86 24.37
C ASP A 168 -1.79 5.38 23.27
N MET A 169 -1.26 4.71 22.24
CA MET A 169 -2.06 4.20 21.12
C MET A 169 -3.08 3.17 21.61
N LYS A 170 -4.35 3.50 21.42
CA LYS A 170 -5.47 2.57 21.67
C LYS A 170 -5.53 1.54 20.56
N TRP A 171 -6.06 0.36 20.91
CA TRP A 171 -6.34 -0.67 19.92
C TRP A 171 -7.22 -0.12 18.79
N PRO A 172 -6.97 -0.49 17.52
CA PRO A 172 -7.75 0.00 16.39
C PRO A 172 -9.25 -0.21 16.57
N HIS A 173 -10.05 0.77 16.19
CA HIS A 173 -11.50 0.68 16.29
C HIS A 173 -12.05 -0.44 15.42
N PHE A 174 -13.20 -1.02 15.83
CA PHE A 174 -13.87 -2.11 15.12
C PHE A 174 -14.12 -1.80 13.63
N GLU A 175 -14.42 -0.55 13.31
CA GLU A 175 -14.68 -0.07 11.94
C GLU A 175 -13.54 -0.40 10.98
N ARG A 176 -12.29 -0.34 11.42
CA ARG A 176 -11.11 -0.68 10.61
C ARG A 176 -11.03 -2.17 10.28
N PHE A 177 -11.41 -3.02 11.21
CA PHE A 177 -11.52 -4.47 10.96
C PHE A 177 -12.68 -4.77 10.04
N ALA A 178 -13.82 -4.05 10.16
CA ALA A 178 -14.94 -4.15 9.26
C ALA A 178 -14.59 -3.73 7.83
N LEU A 179 -13.86 -2.61 7.65
CA LEU A 179 -13.35 -2.16 6.36
C LEU A 179 -12.41 -3.21 5.73
N MET A 180 -11.48 -3.77 6.52
CA MET A 180 -10.57 -4.81 6.03
C MET A 180 -11.34 -6.08 5.63
N SER A 181 -12.32 -6.48 6.43
CA SER A 181 -13.17 -7.63 6.12
C SER A 181 -14.00 -7.40 4.86
N ALA A 182 -14.53 -6.19 4.68
CA ALA A 182 -15.26 -5.81 3.46
C ALA A 182 -14.35 -5.83 2.22
N LEU A 183 -13.10 -5.33 2.34
CA LEU A 183 -12.11 -5.38 1.27
C LEU A 183 -11.81 -6.82 0.85
N ILE A 184 -11.48 -7.68 1.81
CA ILE A 184 -11.18 -9.10 1.56
C ILE A 184 -12.43 -9.81 1.02
N GLY A 185 -13.60 -9.57 1.62
CA GLY A 185 -14.87 -10.12 1.18
C GLY A 185 -15.21 -9.76 -0.26
N GLY A 186 -15.04 -8.50 -0.64
CA GLY A 186 -15.21 -8.04 -2.01
C GLY A 186 -14.26 -8.72 -3.00
N MET A 187 -13.00 -8.94 -2.60
CA MET A 187 -12.02 -9.69 -3.42
C MET A 187 -12.43 -11.16 -3.57
N VAL A 188 -12.94 -11.80 -2.50
CA VAL A 188 -13.43 -13.21 -2.54
C VAL A 188 -14.65 -13.32 -3.46
N ILE A 189 -15.64 -12.42 -3.31
CA ILE A 189 -16.83 -12.39 -4.16
C ILE A 189 -16.41 -12.23 -5.62
N ALA A 190 -15.49 -11.30 -5.93
CA ALA A 190 -14.99 -11.10 -7.27
C ALA A 190 -14.25 -12.33 -7.81
N ALA A 191 -13.49 -13.04 -6.97
CA ALA A 191 -12.79 -14.28 -7.34
C ALA A 191 -13.77 -15.40 -7.67
N ILE A 192 -14.84 -15.56 -6.88
CA ILE A 192 -15.90 -16.55 -7.12
C ILE A 192 -16.65 -16.21 -8.41
N ALA A 193 -17.07 -14.94 -8.59
CA ALA A 193 -17.80 -14.50 -9.78
C ALA A 193 -16.99 -14.70 -11.06
N LYS A 194 -15.67 -14.53 -11.02
CA LYS A 194 -14.75 -14.79 -12.14
C LYS A 194 -14.29 -16.24 -12.24
N LYS A 195 -14.82 -17.15 -11.43
CA LYS A 195 -14.42 -18.57 -11.38
C LYS A 195 -12.89 -18.77 -11.21
N SER A 196 -12.24 -17.85 -10.50
CA SER A 196 -10.79 -17.86 -10.22
C SER A 196 -10.47 -18.25 -8.78
N PHE A 197 -11.49 -18.51 -7.95
CA PHE A 197 -11.32 -19.00 -6.59
C PHE A 197 -11.00 -20.50 -6.64
N GLU A 198 -9.86 -20.88 -6.08
CA GLU A 198 -9.44 -22.28 -5.95
C GLU A 198 -8.66 -22.44 -4.66
N PHE A 199 -9.11 -23.35 -3.83
CA PHE A 199 -8.42 -23.64 -2.56
C PHE A 199 -7.10 -24.38 -2.84
N ARG A 200 -5.98 -23.69 -2.63
CA ARG A 200 -4.63 -24.17 -2.95
C ARG A 200 -3.78 -24.29 -1.68
N PRO A 201 -3.77 -25.44 -1.03
CA PRO A 201 -2.77 -25.73 0.00
C PRO A 201 -1.40 -25.90 -0.66
N SER A 202 -0.35 -25.56 0.06
CA SER A 202 1.04 -25.63 -0.41
C SER A 202 1.88 -26.52 0.49
N ALA A 203 3.05 -26.97 0.03
CA ALA A 203 3.98 -27.70 0.86
C ALA A 203 4.58 -26.77 1.94
N THR A 204 4.94 -27.34 3.09
CA THR A 204 5.50 -26.60 4.26
C THR A 204 6.67 -25.69 3.89
N LYS A 205 7.53 -26.11 2.96
CA LYS A 205 8.66 -25.31 2.45
C LYS A 205 8.20 -23.97 1.87
N HIS A 206 7.06 -23.92 1.19
CA HIS A 206 6.51 -22.69 0.64
C HIS A 206 6.01 -21.76 1.74
N TYR A 207 5.36 -22.29 2.78
CA TYR A 207 4.93 -21.48 3.93
C TYR A 207 6.13 -20.80 4.62
N MET A 208 7.24 -21.52 4.82
CA MET A 208 8.46 -20.96 5.42
C MET A 208 9.08 -19.87 4.53
N ARG A 209 9.15 -20.08 3.21
CA ARG A 209 9.64 -19.09 2.26
C ARG A 209 8.80 -17.81 2.30
N HIS A 210 7.48 -17.96 2.28
CA HIS A 210 6.55 -16.84 2.31
C HIS A 210 6.54 -16.13 3.66
N LEU A 211 6.76 -16.85 4.76
CA LEU A 211 6.96 -16.26 6.09
C LEU A 211 8.20 -15.36 6.12
N ALA A 212 9.33 -15.87 5.66
CA ALA A 212 10.57 -15.10 5.58
C ALA A 212 10.44 -13.87 4.66
N ALA A 213 9.78 -14.03 3.51
CA ALA A 213 9.49 -12.93 2.61
C ALA A 213 8.58 -11.88 3.28
N GLY A 214 7.58 -12.32 4.05
CA GLY A 214 6.70 -11.45 4.83
C GLY A 214 7.45 -10.68 5.92
N ILE A 215 8.37 -11.33 6.64
CA ILE A 215 9.23 -10.66 7.64
C ILE A 215 10.08 -9.58 6.96
N LEU A 216 10.69 -9.88 5.82
CA LEU A 216 11.49 -8.91 5.07
C LEU A 216 10.66 -7.73 4.57
N MET A 217 9.45 -7.98 4.05
CA MET A 217 8.50 -6.94 3.66
C MET A 217 8.07 -6.10 4.86
N GLY A 218 7.76 -6.73 5.98
CA GLY A 218 7.35 -6.05 7.20
C GLY A 218 8.46 -5.15 7.77
N PHE A 219 9.68 -5.64 7.83
CA PHE A 219 10.85 -4.87 8.25
C PHE A 219 11.07 -3.65 7.34
N GLY A 220 11.02 -3.87 6.01
CA GLY A 220 11.07 -2.76 5.05
C GLY A 220 9.95 -1.75 5.23
N ALA A 221 8.73 -2.21 5.50
CA ALA A 221 7.57 -1.34 5.76
C ALA A 221 7.73 -0.51 7.04
N VAL A 222 8.27 -1.10 8.11
CA VAL A 222 8.55 -0.37 9.37
C VAL A 222 9.56 0.75 9.10
N MET A 223 10.65 0.47 8.37
CA MET A 223 11.66 1.46 8.02
C MET A 223 11.11 2.56 7.10
N ALA A 224 10.27 2.23 6.12
CA ALA A 224 9.70 3.18 5.19
C ALA A 224 8.48 3.94 5.75
N GLY A 225 8.03 3.64 6.97
CA GLY A 225 6.86 4.24 7.59
C GLY A 225 5.51 3.70 7.07
N GLY A 226 5.52 2.66 6.24
CA GLY A 226 4.33 2.01 5.69
C GLY A 226 4.66 1.06 4.55
N GLY A 227 3.74 0.15 4.23
CA GLY A 227 3.86 -0.75 3.09
C GLY A 227 3.62 -0.05 1.75
N ASN A 228 3.68 -0.81 0.66
CA ASN A 228 3.43 -0.28 -0.69
C ASN A 228 2.01 0.29 -0.86
N ASP A 229 1.04 -0.21 -0.14
CA ASP A 229 -0.34 0.29 -0.09
C ASP A 229 -0.39 1.73 0.47
N SER A 230 0.27 1.98 1.61
CA SER A 230 0.38 3.32 2.18
C SER A 230 1.21 4.26 1.31
N GLN A 231 2.31 3.77 0.71
CA GLN A 231 3.16 4.60 -0.14
C GLN A 231 2.45 5.00 -1.45
N LEU A 232 1.71 4.07 -2.06
CA LEU A 232 1.03 4.31 -3.34
C LEU A 232 -0.29 5.06 -3.19
N LEU A 233 -1.08 4.75 -2.14
CA LEU A 233 -2.45 5.27 -2.00
C LEU A 233 -2.55 6.46 -1.03
N VAL A 234 -1.50 6.76 -0.27
CA VAL A 234 -1.48 7.89 0.66
C VAL A 234 -0.31 8.82 0.38
N ALA A 235 0.94 8.32 0.36
CA ALA A 235 2.12 9.17 0.25
C ALA A 235 2.29 9.78 -1.16
N LEU A 236 2.00 9.06 -2.24
CA LEU A 236 2.06 9.62 -3.61
C LEU A 236 1.00 10.69 -3.85
N PRO A 237 -0.28 10.52 -3.48
CA PRO A 237 -1.27 11.60 -3.57
C PRO A 237 -0.92 12.82 -2.71
N ALA A 238 -0.19 12.60 -1.60
CA ALA A 238 0.37 13.67 -0.79
C ALA A 238 1.49 14.45 -1.48
N LEU A 239 1.97 13.98 -2.65
CA LEU A 239 3.22 14.46 -3.28
C LEU A 239 4.41 14.41 -2.31
N SER A 240 4.43 13.40 -1.43
CA SER A 240 5.48 13.22 -0.43
C SER A 240 6.80 12.80 -1.08
N PRO A 241 7.88 13.59 -0.94
CA PRO A 241 9.18 13.19 -1.45
C PRO A 241 9.69 11.88 -0.84
N ALA A 242 9.40 11.63 0.44
CA ALA A 242 9.71 10.36 1.09
C ALA A 242 8.97 9.18 0.43
N GLY A 243 7.67 9.37 0.11
CA GLY A 243 6.87 8.36 -0.58
C GLY A 243 7.41 8.05 -1.98
N LEU A 244 7.81 9.08 -2.73
CA LEU A 244 8.42 8.90 -4.05
C LEU A 244 9.72 8.08 -3.97
N VAL A 245 10.62 8.43 -3.04
CA VAL A 245 11.88 7.71 -2.81
C VAL A 245 11.59 6.26 -2.39
N ALA A 246 10.63 6.03 -1.48
CA ALA A 246 10.25 4.68 -1.06
C ALA A 246 9.72 3.85 -2.23
N VAL A 247 8.84 4.39 -3.07
CA VAL A 247 8.28 3.69 -4.25
C VAL A 247 9.36 3.35 -5.27
N LEU A 248 10.25 4.29 -5.60
CA LEU A 248 11.37 4.02 -6.51
C LEU A 248 12.30 2.94 -5.95
N SER A 249 12.56 2.96 -4.64
CA SER A 249 13.37 1.96 -3.97
C SER A 249 12.68 0.59 -3.92
N ILE A 250 11.36 0.53 -3.75
CA ILE A 250 10.56 -0.71 -3.86
C ILE A 250 10.75 -1.31 -5.26
N ILE A 251 10.64 -0.51 -6.30
CA ILE A 251 10.83 -0.96 -7.69
C ILE A 251 12.25 -1.51 -7.89
N ALA A 252 13.27 -0.81 -7.39
CA ALA A 252 14.65 -1.26 -7.46
C ALA A 252 14.86 -2.58 -6.72
N GLY A 253 14.30 -2.72 -5.52
CA GLY A 253 14.36 -3.95 -4.73
C GLY A 253 13.68 -5.14 -5.43
N ILE A 254 12.50 -4.93 -6.03
CA ILE A 254 11.82 -5.96 -6.84
C ILE A 254 12.69 -6.38 -8.02
N PHE A 255 13.27 -5.43 -8.73
CA PHE A 255 14.13 -5.71 -9.89
C PHE A 255 15.35 -6.55 -9.52
N VAL A 256 16.03 -6.19 -8.42
CA VAL A 256 17.18 -6.96 -7.90
C VAL A 256 16.73 -8.34 -7.43
N GLY A 257 15.67 -8.44 -6.65
CA GLY A 257 15.18 -9.71 -6.12
C GLY A 257 14.71 -10.69 -7.19
N VAL A 258 14.07 -10.21 -8.26
CA VAL A 258 13.68 -11.06 -9.41
C VAL A 258 14.90 -11.56 -10.18
N ARG A 259 15.99 -10.78 -10.26
CA ARG A 259 17.23 -11.23 -10.90
C ARG A 259 18.02 -12.22 -10.04
N ALA A 260 18.03 -12.02 -8.73
CA ALA A 260 18.72 -12.92 -7.79
C ALA A 260 18.00 -14.27 -7.62
N GLY A 261 16.70 -14.35 -7.93
CA GLY A 261 15.91 -15.58 -7.84
C GLY A 261 15.87 -16.41 -9.13
N LYS A 262 16.54 -15.96 -10.18
CA LYS A 262 16.78 -16.71 -11.44
C LYS A 262 18.11 -17.44 -11.37
#